data_6539399f9d931f63429532e462034615
#
_entry.id   6539399f9d931f63429532e462034615
#
_cell.length_a   1.000
_cell.length_b   1.000
_cell.length_c   1.000
_cell.angle_alpha   90.00
_cell.angle_beta   90.00
_cell.angle_gamma   90.00
#
_symmetry.space_group_name_H-M   'P 1'
#
loop_
_entity.id
_entity.type
_entity.pdbx_description
1 polymer ?
#
loop_
_entity_poly.entity_id
_entity_poly.type
_entity_poly.pdbx_seq_one_letter_code
_entity_poly.pdbx_strand_id
1 'polypeptide(L)'
;VVFLSELRKSIKLLGISIVVMSVVLFPGSGGLIALFQQHLKEQLYFFSVAGPFLAHVKVSFFGALYTLMPLLTYVLWKAMGKPFQVEGRRLFWYVAATCLLFYSGTVFCYLVTLPFGVQFLLGFQSEELKAVISIGKFVTFVTVFVLAFGLIFELPVFMIFSAQVGLISRRAFEKNRRFAILGIAILAALLTPTPDLVNMALMGGPLYLLYEFGILIIRVLGIGPSRPGS
;
A
#
# COMPACT_ATOMS: atom_id res chain seq x y z
N VAL A 1 -14.77 -23.44 -15.53
CA VAL A 1 -16.09 -22.85 -15.18
C VAL A 1 -16.24 -22.71 -13.66
N VAL A 2 -15.97 -23.77 -12.87
CA VAL A 2 -16.08 -23.75 -11.39
C VAL A 2 -15.17 -22.69 -10.73
N PHE A 3 -13.91 -22.57 -11.17
CA PHE A 3 -12.97 -21.57 -10.64
C PHE A 3 -13.47 -20.13 -10.84
N LEU A 4 -13.98 -19.80 -12.01
CA LEU A 4 -14.54 -18.48 -12.31
C LEU A 4 -15.77 -18.15 -11.48
N SER A 5 -16.62 -19.13 -11.20
CA SER A 5 -17.82 -18.95 -10.36
C SER A 5 -17.45 -18.70 -8.89
N GLU A 6 -16.47 -19.43 -8.35
CA GLU A 6 -15.95 -19.21 -6.99
C GLU A 6 -15.28 -17.85 -6.84
N LEU A 7 -14.46 -17.45 -7.83
CA LEU A 7 -13.82 -16.13 -7.85
C LEU A 7 -14.86 -15.00 -7.87
N ARG A 8 -15.90 -15.15 -8.72
CA ARG A 8 -17.01 -14.20 -8.80
C ARG A 8 -17.78 -14.09 -7.48
N LYS A 9 -17.99 -15.22 -6.79
CA LYS A 9 -18.64 -15.24 -5.46
C LYS A 9 -17.80 -14.53 -4.41
N SER A 10 -16.51 -14.80 -4.40
CA SER A 10 -15.56 -14.15 -3.47
C SER A 10 -15.47 -12.63 -3.69
N ILE A 11 -15.42 -12.17 -4.94
CA ILE A 11 -15.41 -10.74 -5.29
C ILE A 11 -16.71 -10.06 -4.87
N LYS A 12 -17.87 -10.70 -5.09
CA LYS A 12 -19.16 -10.15 -4.63
C LYS A 12 -19.20 -10.02 -3.11
N LEU A 13 -18.76 -11.07 -2.39
CA LEU A 13 -18.68 -11.03 -0.92
C LEU A 13 -17.78 -9.91 -0.44
N LEU A 14 -16.59 -9.74 -1.04
CA LEU A 14 -15.66 -8.64 -0.72
C LEU A 14 -16.32 -7.27 -0.96
N GLY A 15 -16.97 -7.07 -2.09
CA GLY A 15 -17.67 -5.83 -2.38
C GLY A 15 -18.73 -5.48 -1.34
N ILE A 16 -19.57 -6.47 -1.00
CA ILE A 16 -20.60 -6.30 0.05
C ILE A 16 -19.94 -6.00 1.41
N SER A 17 -18.88 -6.73 1.77
CA SER A 17 -18.16 -6.51 3.03
C SER A 17 -17.54 -5.10 3.13
N ILE A 18 -17.00 -4.58 2.02
CA ILE A 18 -16.45 -3.21 1.97
C ILE A 18 -17.56 -2.18 2.18
N VAL A 19 -18.70 -2.34 1.50
CA VAL A 19 -19.83 -1.42 1.65
C VAL A 19 -20.37 -1.45 3.08
N VAL A 20 -20.62 -2.62 3.64
CA VAL A 20 -21.11 -2.77 5.02
C VAL A 20 -20.13 -2.17 6.02
N MET A 21 -18.82 -2.47 5.89
CA MET A 21 -17.79 -1.94 6.78
C MET A 21 -17.66 -0.41 6.63
N SER A 22 -17.80 0.14 5.43
CA SER A 22 -17.80 1.60 5.21
C SER A 22 -18.94 2.29 5.95
N VAL A 23 -20.15 1.67 5.93
CA VAL A 23 -21.30 2.21 6.67
C VAL A 23 -21.08 2.12 8.18
N VAL A 24 -20.50 1.03 8.67
CA VAL A 24 -20.19 0.84 10.11
C VAL A 24 -19.14 1.84 10.59
N LEU A 25 -18.13 2.14 9.77
CA LEU A 25 -17.06 3.08 10.13
C LEU A 25 -17.45 4.56 9.94
N PHE A 26 -18.54 4.84 9.24
CA PHE A 26 -18.96 6.22 8.96
C PHE A 26 -19.14 7.09 10.21
N PRO A 27 -19.77 6.64 11.31
CA PRO A 27 -19.89 7.44 12.52
C PRO A 27 -18.55 7.80 13.19
N GLY A 28 -17.54 6.92 13.06
CA GLY A 28 -16.19 7.11 13.61
C GLY A 28 -15.25 7.92 12.71
N SER A 29 -15.64 8.23 11.49
CA SER A 29 -14.77 8.89 10.50
C SER A 29 -14.30 10.29 10.92
N GLY A 30 -15.06 11.01 11.74
CA GLY A 30 -14.68 12.32 12.29
C GLY A 30 -13.44 12.23 13.19
N GLY A 31 -13.34 11.17 14.00
CA GLY A 31 -12.16 10.93 14.85
C GLY A 31 -10.90 10.68 14.02
N LEU A 32 -11.00 9.95 12.89
CA LEU A 32 -9.89 9.72 11.99
C LEU A 32 -9.42 11.01 11.28
N ILE A 33 -10.36 11.85 10.85
CA ILE A 33 -10.02 13.15 10.26
C ILE A 33 -9.32 14.04 11.29
N ALA A 34 -9.82 14.10 12.53
CA ALA A 34 -9.20 14.84 13.61
C ALA A 34 -7.80 14.34 13.94
N LEU A 35 -7.58 13.01 13.92
CA LEU A 35 -6.26 12.40 14.10
C LEU A 35 -5.26 12.86 13.01
N PHE A 36 -5.68 12.88 11.75
CA PHE A 36 -4.84 13.37 10.65
C PHE A 36 -4.52 14.86 10.80
N GLN A 37 -5.50 15.69 11.17
CA GLN A 37 -5.30 17.13 11.41
C GLN A 37 -4.30 17.39 12.54
N GLN A 38 -4.47 16.70 13.67
CA GLN A 38 -3.58 16.85 14.84
C GLN A 38 -2.15 16.41 14.54
N HIS A 39 -2.00 15.30 13.83
CA HIS A 39 -0.68 14.77 13.49
C HIS A 39 0.09 15.69 12.54
N LEU A 40 -0.59 16.28 11.56
CA LEU A 40 0.02 17.15 10.55
C LEU A 40 -0.03 18.64 10.94
N LYS A 41 -0.70 18.99 12.04
CA LYS A 41 -0.84 20.36 12.59
C LYS A 41 -1.43 21.36 11.58
N GLU A 42 -2.29 20.91 10.67
CA GLU A 42 -2.86 21.72 9.62
C GLU A 42 -4.33 22.04 9.86
N GLN A 43 -4.73 23.28 9.53
CA GLN A 43 -6.13 23.70 9.55
C GLN A 43 -6.78 23.38 8.20
N LEU A 44 -7.89 22.65 8.24
CA LEU A 44 -8.61 22.26 7.05
C LEU A 44 -9.85 23.15 6.84
N TYR A 45 -10.04 23.57 5.60
CA TYR A 45 -11.16 24.40 5.17
C TYR A 45 -12.04 23.66 4.17
N PHE A 46 -13.32 23.99 4.11
CA PHE A 46 -14.21 23.46 3.09
C PHE A 46 -14.68 24.59 2.15
N PHE A 47 -14.69 24.27 0.87
CA PHE A 47 -15.07 25.21 -0.20
C PHE A 47 -16.41 24.85 -0.85
N SER A 48 -17.04 23.78 -0.40
CA SER A 48 -18.35 23.33 -0.86
C SER A 48 -19.15 22.75 0.30
N VAL A 49 -20.46 22.88 0.26
CA VAL A 49 -21.37 22.36 1.30
C VAL A 49 -21.25 20.84 1.42
N ALA A 50 -21.05 20.14 0.29
CA ALA A 50 -20.89 18.68 0.25
C ALA A 50 -19.47 18.20 0.62
N GLY A 51 -18.49 19.11 0.70
CA GLY A 51 -17.07 18.77 0.92
C GLY A 51 -16.82 17.93 2.19
N PRO A 52 -17.28 18.39 3.37
CA PRO A 52 -17.12 17.63 4.62
C PRO A 52 -17.78 16.25 4.56
N PHE A 53 -19.02 16.17 4.07
CA PHE A 53 -19.72 14.88 3.93
C PHE A 53 -18.95 13.89 3.06
N LEU A 54 -18.48 14.33 1.88
CA LEU A 54 -17.69 13.49 0.99
C LEU A 54 -16.34 13.08 1.61
N ALA A 55 -15.73 13.92 2.44
CA ALA A 55 -14.54 13.57 3.18
C ALA A 55 -14.82 12.42 4.17
N HIS A 56 -15.91 12.46 4.92
CA HIS A 56 -16.34 11.37 5.80
C HIS A 56 -16.59 10.07 5.05
N VAL A 57 -17.29 10.11 3.90
CA VAL A 57 -17.55 8.95 3.05
C VAL A 57 -16.22 8.34 2.57
N LYS A 58 -15.27 9.17 2.11
CA LYS A 58 -13.94 8.71 1.66
C LYS A 58 -13.16 8.05 2.78
N VAL A 59 -13.06 8.69 3.95
CA VAL A 59 -12.35 8.11 5.10
C VAL A 59 -12.96 6.79 5.53
N SER A 60 -14.28 6.67 5.53
CA SER A 60 -14.98 5.43 5.87
C SER A 60 -14.70 4.33 4.85
N PHE A 61 -14.69 4.65 3.57
CA PHE A 61 -14.37 3.70 2.50
C PHE A 61 -12.92 3.20 2.58
N PHE A 62 -11.95 4.12 2.71
CA PHE A 62 -10.55 3.73 2.87
C PHE A 62 -10.29 3.00 4.20
N GLY A 63 -10.96 3.42 5.28
CA GLY A 63 -10.93 2.72 6.56
C GLY A 63 -11.47 1.29 6.47
N ALA A 64 -12.53 1.08 5.67
CA ALA A 64 -13.05 -0.26 5.40
C ALA A 64 -12.06 -1.14 4.63
N LEU A 65 -11.39 -0.60 3.60
CA LEU A 65 -10.33 -1.31 2.88
C LEU A 65 -9.18 -1.69 3.81
N TYR A 66 -8.77 -0.77 4.67
CA TYR A 66 -7.71 -0.98 5.64
C TYR A 66 -8.06 -2.07 6.66
N THR A 67 -9.26 -2.02 7.22
CA THR A 67 -9.75 -3.00 8.22
C THR A 67 -9.96 -4.39 7.60
N LEU A 68 -10.44 -4.44 6.35
CA LEU A 68 -10.68 -5.69 5.64
C LEU A 68 -9.44 -6.23 4.91
N MET A 69 -8.27 -5.60 5.08
CA MET A 69 -7.04 -6.04 4.42
C MET A 69 -6.71 -7.52 4.67
N PRO A 70 -6.86 -8.11 5.88
CA PRO A 70 -6.64 -9.54 6.08
C PRO A 70 -7.58 -10.43 5.24
N LEU A 71 -8.83 -10.01 5.07
CA LEU A 71 -9.79 -10.73 4.24
C LEU A 71 -9.46 -10.59 2.74
N LEU A 72 -9.10 -9.38 2.32
CA LEU A 72 -8.69 -9.10 0.94
C LEU A 72 -7.46 -9.93 0.54
N THR A 73 -6.44 -9.93 1.39
CA THR A 73 -5.20 -10.70 1.16
C THR A 73 -5.45 -12.19 1.19
N TYR A 74 -6.29 -12.69 2.10
CA TYR A 74 -6.66 -14.11 2.12
C TYR A 74 -7.32 -14.54 0.81
N VAL A 75 -8.29 -13.77 0.31
CA VAL A 75 -8.96 -14.08 -0.97
C VAL A 75 -7.99 -14.00 -2.14
N LEU A 76 -7.12 -12.98 -2.15
CA LEU A 76 -6.10 -12.80 -3.18
C LEU A 76 -5.13 -14.00 -3.22
N TRP A 77 -4.52 -14.34 -2.08
CA TRP A 77 -3.55 -15.44 -1.99
C TRP A 77 -4.19 -16.80 -2.23
N LYS A 78 -5.44 -17.01 -1.78
CA LYS A 78 -6.20 -18.22 -2.11
C LYS A 78 -6.44 -18.36 -3.61
N ALA A 79 -6.79 -17.27 -4.29
CA ALA A 79 -7.01 -17.27 -5.74
C ALA A 79 -5.68 -17.50 -6.50
N MET A 80 -4.60 -16.79 -6.12
CA MET A 80 -3.29 -16.94 -6.75
C MET A 80 -2.61 -18.27 -6.41
N GLY A 81 -2.83 -18.79 -5.21
CA GLY A 81 -2.22 -20.03 -4.74
C GLY A 81 -2.81 -21.31 -5.36
N LYS A 82 -4.09 -21.29 -5.75
CA LYS A 82 -4.76 -22.46 -6.34
C LYS A 82 -4.02 -23.11 -7.53
N PRO A 83 -3.56 -22.36 -8.55
CA PRO A 83 -2.82 -22.92 -9.67
C PRO A 83 -1.46 -23.54 -9.26
N PHE A 84 -0.87 -23.09 -8.15
CA PHE A 84 0.44 -23.49 -7.68
C PHE A 84 0.40 -24.37 -6.42
N GLN A 85 -0.77 -24.86 -6.05
CA GLN A 85 -0.99 -25.76 -4.89
C GLN A 85 -0.47 -25.13 -3.56
N VAL A 86 -0.58 -23.81 -3.44
CA VAL A 86 -0.24 -23.10 -2.20
C VAL A 86 -1.46 -23.10 -1.29
N GLU A 87 -1.51 -24.05 -0.35
CA GLU A 87 -2.64 -24.27 0.56
C GLU A 87 -2.17 -24.41 2.01
N GLY A 88 -3.12 -24.41 2.94
CA GLY A 88 -2.89 -24.70 4.35
C GLY A 88 -1.91 -23.73 5.01
N ARG A 89 -0.87 -24.27 5.67
CA ARG A 89 0.13 -23.50 6.43
C ARG A 89 0.90 -22.50 5.58
N ARG A 90 1.17 -22.81 4.31
CA ARG A 90 1.86 -21.89 3.39
C ARG A 90 1.00 -20.67 3.07
N LEU A 91 -0.28 -20.88 2.78
CA LEU A 91 -1.24 -19.80 2.55
C LEU A 91 -1.33 -18.88 3.77
N PHE A 92 -1.41 -19.45 4.98
CA PHE A 92 -1.43 -18.67 6.22
C PHE A 92 -0.20 -17.76 6.35
N TRP A 93 1.01 -18.27 6.08
CA TRP A 93 2.23 -17.46 6.16
C TRP A 93 2.26 -16.34 5.12
N TYR A 94 1.76 -16.58 3.88
CA TYR A 94 1.63 -15.53 2.88
C TYR A 94 0.67 -14.43 3.35
N VAL A 95 -0.50 -14.77 3.84
CA VAL A 95 -1.48 -13.81 4.35
C VAL A 95 -0.92 -13.04 5.55
N ALA A 96 -0.28 -13.72 6.49
CA ALA A 96 0.32 -13.09 7.67
C ALA A 96 1.45 -12.12 7.29
N ALA A 97 2.36 -12.53 6.40
CA ALA A 97 3.46 -11.69 5.92
C ALA A 97 2.93 -10.45 5.17
N THR A 98 1.94 -10.63 4.28
CA THR A 98 1.27 -9.54 3.59
C THR A 98 0.62 -8.57 4.58
N CYS A 99 -0.20 -9.03 5.52
CA CYS A 99 -0.78 -8.15 6.52
C CYS A 99 0.28 -7.40 7.34
N LEU A 100 1.35 -8.07 7.77
CA LEU A 100 2.43 -7.44 8.51
C LEU A 100 3.10 -6.33 7.70
N LEU A 101 3.48 -6.61 6.44
CA LEU A 101 4.14 -5.65 5.57
C LEU A 101 3.22 -4.50 5.20
N PHE A 102 1.95 -4.77 4.89
CA PHE A 102 0.97 -3.72 4.61
C PHE A 102 0.83 -2.75 5.79
N TYR A 103 0.57 -3.26 6.99
CA TYR A 103 0.44 -2.39 8.16
C TYR A 103 1.75 -1.70 8.54
N SER A 104 2.89 -2.34 8.39
CA SER A 104 4.19 -1.67 8.60
C SER A 104 4.43 -0.55 7.59
N GLY A 105 4.06 -0.75 6.32
CA GLY A 105 4.15 0.25 5.26
C GLY A 105 3.23 1.45 5.52
N THR A 106 2.00 1.21 5.96
CA THR A 106 1.07 2.29 6.30
C THR A 106 1.51 3.07 7.53
N VAL A 107 2.03 2.40 8.57
CA VAL A 107 2.61 3.05 9.75
C VAL A 107 3.83 3.86 9.38
N PHE A 108 4.73 3.31 8.56
CA PHE A 108 5.90 4.03 8.05
C PHE A 108 5.49 5.28 7.26
N CYS A 109 4.52 5.13 6.37
CA CYS A 109 3.99 6.26 5.61
C CYS A 109 3.42 7.35 6.54
N TYR A 110 2.58 6.97 7.49
CA TYR A 110 1.91 7.90 8.40
C TYR A 110 2.89 8.65 9.31
N LEU A 111 3.90 7.95 9.87
CA LEU A 111 4.83 8.53 10.84
C LEU A 111 6.01 9.26 10.18
N VAL A 112 6.46 8.80 9.02
CA VAL A 112 7.67 9.30 8.38
C VAL A 112 7.35 10.06 7.10
N THR A 113 6.83 9.38 6.09
CA THR A 113 6.75 9.92 4.73
C THR A 113 5.74 11.07 4.62
N LEU A 114 4.59 10.92 5.27
CA LEU A 114 3.50 11.90 5.18
C LEU A 114 3.87 13.24 5.83
N PRO A 115 4.42 13.30 7.06
CA PRO A 115 4.86 14.56 7.66
C PRO A 115 5.95 15.26 6.83
N PHE A 116 6.95 14.51 6.35
CA PHE A 116 7.99 15.08 5.49
C PHE A 116 7.42 15.65 4.20
N GLY A 117 6.53 14.91 3.53
CA GLY A 117 5.89 15.36 2.29
C GLY A 117 5.03 16.62 2.47
N VAL A 118 4.27 16.70 3.56
CA VAL A 118 3.45 17.88 3.88
C VAL A 118 4.34 19.08 4.25
N GLN A 119 5.35 18.89 5.12
CA GLN A 119 6.27 19.96 5.50
C GLN A 119 7.03 20.52 4.29
N PHE A 120 7.46 19.67 3.39
CA PHE A 120 8.11 20.11 2.15
C PHE A 120 7.19 21.00 1.30
N LEU A 121 5.92 20.57 1.09
CA LEU A 121 4.94 21.36 0.34
C LEU A 121 4.66 22.72 0.98
N LEU A 122 4.63 22.75 2.31
CA LEU A 122 4.40 23.98 3.08
C LEU A 122 5.63 24.88 3.10
N GLY A 123 6.83 24.33 2.88
CA GLY A 123 8.07 25.09 2.77
C GLY A 123 8.12 26.12 1.62
N PHE A 124 7.21 26.00 0.65
CA PHE A 124 7.04 26.97 -0.44
C PHE A 124 6.07 28.11 -0.10
N GLN A 125 5.54 28.16 1.14
CA GLN A 125 4.73 29.30 1.60
C GLN A 125 5.60 30.55 1.80
N SER A 126 5.02 31.72 1.50
CA SER A 126 5.58 33.04 1.80
C SER A 126 4.60 33.86 2.66
N GLU A 127 5.04 35.01 3.15
CA GLU A 127 4.15 35.91 3.90
C GLU A 127 2.92 36.33 3.09
N GLU A 128 3.07 36.39 1.76
CA GLU A 128 2.00 36.75 0.82
C GLU A 128 1.17 35.56 0.35
N LEU A 129 1.69 34.32 0.43
CA LEU A 129 1.06 33.10 -0.08
C LEU A 129 0.90 32.08 1.06
N LYS A 130 -0.25 32.13 1.72
CA LYS A 130 -0.62 31.13 2.74
C LYS A 130 -1.45 30.01 2.10
N ALA A 131 -1.05 28.75 2.34
CA ALA A 131 -1.80 27.61 1.84
C ALA A 131 -3.16 27.50 2.56
N VAL A 132 -4.24 27.46 1.79
CA VAL A 132 -5.57 27.13 2.28
C VAL A 132 -5.89 25.71 1.84
N ILE A 133 -5.87 24.77 2.79
CA ILE A 133 -5.96 23.34 2.51
C ILE A 133 -7.42 22.89 2.54
N SER A 134 -7.91 22.39 1.39
CA SER A 134 -9.25 21.80 1.28
C SER A 134 -9.32 20.45 1.97
N ILE A 135 -10.30 20.26 2.89
CA ILE A 135 -10.54 19.00 3.58
C ILE A 135 -10.69 17.81 2.60
N GLY A 136 -11.43 17.99 1.50
CA GLY A 136 -11.67 16.93 0.53
C GLY A 136 -10.41 16.49 -0.23
N LYS A 137 -9.54 17.45 -0.61
CA LYS A 137 -8.26 17.17 -1.26
C LYS A 137 -7.26 16.55 -0.27
N PHE A 138 -7.19 17.09 0.94
CA PHE A 138 -6.32 16.59 2.00
C PHE A 138 -6.63 15.14 2.37
N VAL A 139 -7.89 14.82 2.67
CA VAL A 139 -8.34 13.47 2.99
C VAL A 139 -8.03 12.50 1.84
N THR A 140 -8.29 12.90 0.60
CA THR A 140 -7.97 12.06 -0.56
C THR A 140 -6.47 11.82 -0.66
N PHE A 141 -5.66 12.85 -0.51
CA PHE A 141 -4.20 12.75 -0.54
C PHE A 141 -3.70 11.78 0.55
N VAL A 142 -4.06 12.02 1.81
CA VAL A 142 -3.59 11.19 2.93
C VAL A 142 -4.02 9.74 2.77
N THR A 143 -5.29 9.48 2.48
CA THR A 143 -5.82 8.10 2.41
C THR A 143 -5.26 7.32 1.24
N VAL A 144 -5.16 7.93 0.05
CA VAL A 144 -4.56 7.30 -1.13
C VAL A 144 -3.07 7.05 -0.92
N PHE A 145 -2.37 8.01 -0.34
CA PHE A 145 -0.94 7.94 -0.09
C PHE A 145 -0.58 6.82 0.91
N VAL A 146 -1.28 6.76 2.04
CA VAL A 146 -1.11 5.70 3.05
C VAL A 146 -1.43 4.32 2.46
N LEU A 147 -2.52 4.20 1.68
CA LEU A 147 -2.88 2.94 1.03
C LEU A 147 -1.82 2.51 0.00
N ALA A 148 -1.34 3.45 -0.82
CA ALA A 148 -0.31 3.19 -1.83
C ALA A 148 0.97 2.66 -1.18
N PHE A 149 1.44 3.28 -0.09
CA PHE A 149 2.61 2.79 0.66
C PHE A 149 2.38 1.39 1.24
N GLY A 150 1.19 1.13 1.81
CA GLY A 150 0.85 -0.21 2.26
C GLY A 150 0.97 -1.25 1.16
N LEU A 151 0.45 -0.96 -0.04
CA LEU A 151 0.53 -1.86 -1.20
C LEU A 151 1.96 -2.03 -1.73
N ILE A 152 2.76 -0.97 -1.73
CA ILE A 152 4.15 -1.04 -2.20
C ILE A 152 5.01 -1.89 -1.26
N PHE A 153 4.74 -1.86 0.04
CA PHE A 153 5.42 -2.70 1.02
C PHE A 153 5.17 -4.20 0.81
N GLU A 154 4.16 -4.58 0.02
CA GLU A 154 3.92 -5.96 -0.39
C GLU A 154 4.96 -6.51 -1.38
N LEU A 155 5.80 -5.66 -1.97
CA LEU A 155 6.78 -6.02 -2.98
C LEU A 155 7.63 -7.24 -2.58
N PRO A 156 8.19 -7.38 -1.35
CA PRO A 156 8.96 -8.55 -0.97
C PRO A 156 8.16 -9.87 -1.02
N VAL A 157 6.88 -9.83 -0.61
CA VAL A 157 6.03 -11.05 -0.62
C VAL A 157 5.74 -11.49 -2.05
N PHE A 158 5.44 -10.54 -2.95
CA PHE A 158 5.26 -10.84 -4.37
C PHE A 158 6.55 -11.38 -5.03
N MET A 159 7.72 -10.86 -4.64
CA MET A 159 9.01 -11.37 -5.12
C MET A 159 9.24 -12.81 -4.66
N ILE A 160 9.01 -13.10 -3.36
CA ILE A 160 9.16 -14.44 -2.79
C ILE A 160 8.19 -15.41 -3.49
N PHE A 161 6.92 -15.04 -3.62
CA PHE A 161 5.93 -15.85 -4.33
C PHE A 161 6.35 -16.13 -5.77
N SER A 162 6.72 -15.09 -6.53
CA SER A 162 7.16 -15.23 -7.94
C SER A 162 8.37 -16.16 -8.08
N ALA A 163 9.30 -16.10 -7.13
CA ALA A 163 10.45 -16.99 -7.10
C ALA A 163 10.07 -18.43 -6.74
N GLN A 164 9.13 -18.61 -5.79
CA GLN A 164 8.71 -19.93 -5.31
C GLN A 164 7.92 -20.69 -6.37
N VAL A 165 7.07 -20.00 -7.15
CA VAL A 165 6.29 -20.62 -8.24
C VAL A 165 7.09 -20.72 -9.54
N GLY A 166 8.35 -20.26 -9.56
CA GLY A 166 9.24 -20.37 -10.72
C GLY A 166 8.99 -19.34 -11.83
N LEU A 167 8.14 -18.30 -11.58
CA LEU A 167 7.88 -17.24 -12.57
C LEU A 167 9.11 -16.38 -12.80
N ILE A 168 9.84 -16.01 -11.75
CA ILE A 168 11.03 -15.17 -11.81
C ILE A 168 12.11 -15.79 -10.94
N SER A 169 13.28 -16.09 -11.51
CA SER A 169 14.38 -16.66 -10.74
C SER A 169 15.07 -15.61 -9.86
N ARG A 170 15.69 -16.05 -8.74
CA ARG A 170 16.53 -15.19 -7.90
C ARG A 170 17.59 -14.46 -8.70
N ARG A 171 18.25 -15.16 -9.63
CA ARG A 171 19.29 -14.58 -10.50
C ARG A 171 18.73 -13.45 -11.37
N ALA A 172 17.47 -13.55 -11.80
CA ALA A 172 16.83 -12.50 -12.58
C ALA A 172 16.62 -11.23 -11.75
N PHE A 173 16.20 -11.34 -10.49
CA PHE A 173 16.13 -10.19 -9.58
C PHE A 173 17.51 -9.56 -9.34
N GLU A 174 18.53 -10.38 -9.04
CA GLU A 174 19.90 -9.91 -8.79
C GLU A 174 20.52 -9.22 -10.04
N LYS A 175 20.28 -9.75 -11.22
CA LYS A 175 20.82 -9.22 -12.50
C LYS A 175 20.12 -7.92 -12.91
N ASN A 176 18.83 -7.81 -12.63
CA ASN A 176 17.97 -6.72 -13.09
C ASN A 176 17.79 -5.60 -12.07
N ARG A 177 18.66 -5.46 -11.07
CA ARG A 177 18.60 -4.39 -10.04
C ARG A 177 18.47 -2.99 -10.63
N ARG A 178 19.16 -2.71 -11.75
CA ARG A 178 19.07 -1.41 -12.45
C ARG A 178 17.65 -1.08 -12.92
N PHE A 179 16.89 -2.08 -13.38
CA PHE A 179 15.49 -1.88 -13.78
C PHE A 179 14.56 -1.75 -12.57
N ALA A 180 14.87 -2.45 -11.47
CA ALA A 180 14.15 -2.27 -10.22
C ALA A 180 14.34 -0.84 -9.67
N ILE A 181 15.57 -0.32 -9.67
CA ILE A 181 15.87 1.07 -9.27
C ILE A 181 15.11 2.05 -10.15
N LEU A 182 15.10 1.84 -11.48
CA LEU A 182 14.32 2.67 -12.40
C LEU A 182 12.82 2.62 -12.10
N GLY A 183 12.26 1.43 -11.89
CA GLY A 183 10.85 1.25 -11.52
C GLY A 183 10.51 1.93 -10.19
N ILE A 184 11.38 1.79 -9.19
CA ILE A 184 11.25 2.46 -7.89
C ILE A 184 11.32 3.98 -8.03
N ALA A 185 12.25 4.50 -8.85
CA ALA A 185 12.34 5.93 -9.11
C ALA A 185 11.08 6.48 -9.80
N ILE A 186 10.52 5.75 -10.76
CA ILE A 186 9.26 6.11 -11.41
C ILE A 186 8.11 6.09 -10.40
N LEU A 187 8.00 5.05 -9.57
CA LEU A 187 6.97 4.97 -8.52
C LEU A 187 7.13 6.09 -7.49
N ALA A 188 8.36 6.37 -7.06
CA ALA A 188 8.64 7.50 -6.17
C ALA A 188 8.21 8.83 -6.80
N ALA A 189 8.55 9.08 -8.07
CA ALA A 189 8.16 10.30 -8.79
C ALA A 189 6.63 10.44 -8.97
N LEU A 190 5.90 9.33 -9.13
CA LEU A 190 4.44 9.34 -9.23
C LEU A 190 3.76 9.60 -7.87
N LEU A 191 4.38 9.14 -6.79
CA LEU A 191 3.85 9.27 -5.44
C LEU A 191 4.22 10.62 -4.81
N THR A 192 5.37 11.19 -5.17
CA THR A 192 5.77 12.51 -4.65
C THR A 192 4.93 13.60 -5.30
N PRO A 193 4.34 14.51 -4.50
CA PRO A 193 3.64 15.69 -5.04
C PRO A 193 4.57 16.61 -5.84
N THR A 194 5.87 16.57 -5.55
CA THR A 194 6.94 17.33 -6.22
C THR A 194 8.06 16.39 -6.65
N PRO A 195 8.41 16.34 -7.95
CA PRO A 195 9.45 15.47 -8.46
C PRO A 195 10.85 16.07 -8.20
N ASP A 196 11.21 16.24 -6.93
CA ASP A 196 12.55 16.65 -6.52
C ASP A 196 13.38 15.46 -6.04
N LEU A 197 14.70 15.57 -6.18
CA LEU A 197 15.65 14.50 -5.87
C LEU A 197 15.62 14.07 -4.41
N VAL A 198 15.38 14.99 -3.48
CA VAL A 198 15.42 14.70 -2.04
C VAL A 198 14.18 13.86 -1.64
N ASN A 199 12.99 14.32 -2.04
CA ASN A 199 11.75 13.56 -1.76
C ASN A 199 11.71 12.23 -2.52
N MET A 200 12.18 12.20 -3.76
CA MET A 200 12.30 10.95 -4.51
C MET A 200 13.27 9.97 -3.82
N ALA A 201 14.41 10.44 -3.30
CA ALA A 201 15.36 9.60 -2.56
C ALA A 201 14.78 9.13 -1.21
N LEU A 202 14.08 10.00 -0.49
CA LEU A 202 13.43 9.68 0.78
C LEU A 202 12.38 8.57 0.61
N MET A 203 11.64 8.60 -0.49
CA MET A 203 10.65 7.57 -0.81
C MET A 203 11.26 6.34 -1.48
N GLY A 204 12.17 6.54 -2.42
CA GLY A 204 12.83 5.47 -3.15
C GLY A 204 13.76 4.62 -2.30
N GLY A 205 14.42 5.22 -1.30
CA GLY A 205 15.33 4.53 -0.39
C GLY A 205 14.68 3.34 0.33
N PRO A 206 13.62 3.54 1.10
CA PRO A 206 12.88 2.44 1.74
C PRO A 206 12.36 1.39 0.76
N LEU A 207 11.90 1.79 -0.43
CA LEU A 207 11.43 0.86 -1.46
C LEU A 207 12.57 0.00 -2.00
N TYR A 208 13.74 0.58 -2.21
CA TYR A 208 14.92 -0.16 -2.60
C TYR A 208 15.40 -1.13 -1.51
N LEU A 209 15.36 -0.71 -0.25
CA LEU A 209 15.66 -1.59 0.88
C LEU A 209 14.69 -2.78 0.96
N LEU A 210 13.40 -2.57 0.70
CA LEU A 210 12.41 -3.65 0.63
C LEU A 210 12.71 -4.62 -0.53
N TYR A 211 13.14 -4.10 -1.68
CA TYR A 211 13.54 -4.94 -2.80
C TYR A 211 14.76 -5.81 -2.46
N GLU A 212 15.81 -5.25 -1.88
CA GLU A 212 17.00 -6.01 -1.44
C GLU A 212 16.64 -6.99 -0.33
N PHE A 213 15.74 -6.61 0.59
CA PHE A 213 15.22 -7.50 1.62
C PHE A 213 14.47 -8.70 1.01
N GLY A 214 13.67 -8.48 -0.03
CA GLY A 214 13.03 -9.55 -0.81
C GLY A 214 14.05 -10.52 -1.40
N ILE A 215 15.12 -10.02 -2.04
CA ILE A 215 16.21 -10.85 -2.56
C ILE A 215 16.90 -11.63 -1.45
N LEU A 216 17.16 -10.99 -0.29
CA LEU A 216 17.80 -11.62 0.87
C LEU A 216 16.96 -12.80 1.37
N ILE A 217 15.65 -12.61 1.54
CA ILE A 217 14.74 -13.68 1.98
C ILE A 217 14.73 -14.83 0.98
N ILE A 218 14.63 -14.57 -0.32
CA ILE A 218 14.67 -15.59 -1.37
C ILE A 218 15.98 -16.39 -1.27
N ARG A 219 17.12 -15.73 -0.98
CA ARG A 219 18.41 -16.35 -0.79
C ARG A 219 18.45 -17.25 0.45
N VAL A 220 17.97 -16.75 1.60
CA VAL A 220 17.96 -17.48 2.88
C VAL A 220 17.04 -18.70 2.81
N LEU A 221 15.88 -18.57 2.17
CA LEU A 221 14.93 -19.67 2.00
C LEU A 221 15.41 -20.70 0.94
N GLY A 222 16.53 -20.47 0.28
CA GLY A 222 17.04 -21.38 -0.75
C GLY A 222 16.12 -21.53 -1.96
N ILE A 223 15.20 -20.58 -2.17
CA ILE A 223 14.27 -20.59 -3.30
C ILE A 223 15.07 -20.28 -4.57
N GLY A 224 15.37 -21.30 -5.34
CA GLY A 224 16.07 -21.20 -6.61
C GLY A 224 15.70 -22.39 -7.49
N PRO A 225 15.93 -22.35 -8.81
CA PRO A 225 15.69 -23.52 -9.64
C PRO A 225 16.50 -24.68 -9.05
N SER A 226 15.82 -25.77 -8.65
CA SER A 226 16.46 -27.07 -8.50
C SER A 226 17.30 -27.30 -9.76
N ARG A 227 18.58 -27.53 -9.58
CA ARG A 227 19.48 -27.90 -10.70
C ARG A 227 18.77 -28.99 -11.51
N PRO A 228 18.59 -28.82 -12.82
CA PRO A 228 18.25 -29.98 -13.64
C PRO A 228 19.47 -30.86 -13.67
N GLY A 229 19.39 -32.04 -13.07
CA GLY A 229 20.37 -33.11 -13.25
C GLY A 229 21.34 -33.34 -12.08
N SER A 230 20.95 -34.19 -11.16
CA SER A 230 21.79 -35.26 -10.60
C SER A 230 21.01 -36.55 -10.67
#